data_13c78f3b44d40d9817acb36ed008c22f
#
_entry.id   13c78f3b44d40d9817acb36ed008c22f
#
_cell.length_a   1.000
_cell.length_b   1.000
_cell.length_c   1.000
_cell.angle_alpha   90.00
_cell.angle_beta   90.00
_cell.angle_gamma   90.00
#
_symmetry.space_group_name_H-M   'P 1'
#
loop_
_entity.id
_entity.type
_entity.pdbx_description
1 polymer ?
#
loop_
_entity_poly.entity_id
_entity_poly.type
_entity_poly.pdbx_seq_one_letter_code
_entity_poly.pdbx_strand_id
1 'polypeptide(L)'
;NFRGDRAQEISLAFDGDESFDKFDRVKVPNVKFAGMLQYDADLQIPKNYLTEPPKIKNTLTEELCKHGIREYAISETQKYGHVTYFWNGNRSEKFDETLETYVEVPSDVVPFDQRPWMKAAEITDQLCEAIESGKYDFIRTNYPNGDMVGHTGSLQATIIGVESVDLALARVIES
;
A
#
# COMPACT_ATOMS: atom_id res chain seq x y z
N ASN A 1 17.19 5.80 -6.01
CA ASN A 1 16.06 4.92 -5.85
C ASN A 1 14.82 5.57 -6.48
N PHE A 2 14.11 4.83 -7.34
CA PHE A 2 12.92 5.34 -8.04
C PHE A 2 11.61 5.01 -7.30
N ARG A 3 11.63 4.06 -6.39
CA ARG A 3 10.45 3.73 -5.56
C ARG A 3 10.44 4.61 -4.31
N GLY A 4 9.32 5.28 -4.07
CA GLY A 4 9.16 6.24 -2.97
C GLY A 4 9.16 5.59 -1.59
N ASP A 5 8.51 4.43 -1.41
CA ASP A 5 8.32 3.77 -0.13
C ASP A 5 9.60 3.58 0.69
N ARG A 6 10.50 2.72 0.21
CA ARG A 6 11.80 2.46 0.89
C ARG A 6 12.78 3.63 0.80
N ALA A 7 12.63 4.49 -0.21
CA ALA A 7 13.43 5.69 -0.33
C ALA A 7 13.07 6.72 0.74
N GLN A 8 11.80 6.80 1.12
CA GLN A 8 11.31 7.60 2.22
C GLN A 8 11.90 7.12 3.56
N GLU A 9 11.85 5.81 3.82
CA GLU A 9 12.41 5.22 5.05
C GLU A 9 13.89 5.53 5.22
N ILE A 10 14.71 5.31 4.17
CA ILE A 10 16.14 5.59 4.24
C ILE A 10 16.42 7.11 4.30
N SER A 11 15.61 7.92 3.65
CA SER A 11 15.74 9.38 3.73
C SER A 11 15.47 9.88 5.14
N LEU A 12 14.45 9.36 5.81
CA LEU A 12 14.18 9.63 7.23
C LEU A 12 15.35 9.26 8.13
N ALA A 13 16.00 8.12 7.87
CA ALA A 13 17.15 7.68 8.66
C ALA A 13 18.38 8.63 8.53
N PHE A 14 18.54 9.30 7.38
CA PHE A 14 19.64 10.25 7.15
C PHE A 14 19.27 11.70 7.47
N ASP A 15 18.09 12.15 7.07
CA ASP A 15 17.63 13.56 7.15
C ASP A 15 16.73 13.83 8.37
N GLY A 16 16.22 12.78 9.01
CA GLY A 16 15.36 12.90 10.18
C GLY A 16 16.07 13.58 11.35
N ASP A 17 15.35 14.44 12.03
CA ASP A 17 15.81 15.18 13.21
C ASP A 17 15.85 14.30 14.49
N GLU A 18 15.84 14.94 15.64
CA GLU A 18 15.86 14.28 16.95
C GLU A 18 14.58 13.50 17.27
N SER A 19 13.48 13.74 16.55
CA SER A 19 12.21 13.02 16.71
C SER A 19 12.19 11.63 16.05
N PHE A 20 13.26 11.27 15.32
CA PHE A 20 13.35 9.96 14.68
C PHE A 20 13.41 8.82 15.72
N ASP A 21 12.39 7.96 15.71
CA ASP A 21 12.15 6.91 16.70
C ASP A 21 12.14 5.47 16.15
N LYS A 22 12.42 5.28 14.86
CA LYS A 22 12.25 3.98 14.20
C LYS A 22 13.30 2.96 14.61
N PHE A 23 14.51 3.41 14.95
CA PHE A 23 15.59 2.61 15.51
C PHE A 23 16.66 3.52 16.14
N ASP A 24 17.51 2.95 17.00
CA ASP A 24 18.67 3.68 17.54
C ASP A 24 19.74 3.85 16.46
N ARG A 25 19.90 5.10 16.01
CA ARG A 25 20.90 5.45 14.98
C ARG A 25 22.34 5.37 15.46
N VAL A 26 22.61 5.17 16.77
CA VAL A 26 23.94 5.13 17.39
C VAL A 26 24.82 6.31 16.99
N LYS A 27 24.85 6.62 15.70
CA LYS A 27 25.59 7.75 15.10
C LYS A 27 24.79 8.34 13.93
N VAL A 28 24.51 9.61 14.00
CA VAL A 28 23.98 10.37 12.86
C VAL A 28 25.15 10.79 11.98
N PRO A 29 25.25 10.32 10.72
CA PRO A 29 26.36 10.65 9.86
C PRO A 29 26.27 12.11 9.41
N ASN A 30 27.42 12.82 9.49
CA ASN A 30 27.52 14.18 8.95
C ASN A 30 27.77 14.12 7.44
N VAL A 31 26.72 13.98 6.66
CA VAL A 31 26.76 13.88 5.20
C VAL A 31 25.84 14.89 4.56
N LYS A 32 26.11 15.26 3.31
CA LYS A 32 25.16 15.95 2.47
C LYS A 32 24.29 14.89 1.79
N PHE A 33 23.04 14.77 2.23
CA PHE A 33 22.08 13.83 1.69
C PHE A 33 21.17 14.51 0.66
N ALA A 34 20.89 13.80 -0.44
CA ALA A 34 19.90 14.23 -1.44
C ALA A 34 19.23 12.99 -2.08
N GLY A 35 17.94 13.03 -2.23
CA GLY A 35 17.18 12.02 -2.97
C GLY A 35 17.18 12.26 -4.47
N MET A 36 16.78 11.26 -5.25
CA MET A 36 16.50 11.45 -6.68
C MET A 36 15.33 12.42 -6.88
N LEU A 37 14.32 12.31 -6.04
CA LEU A 37 13.17 13.20 -5.98
C LEU A 37 12.75 13.41 -4.51
N GLN A 38 11.85 14.33 -4.24
CA GLN A 38 11.18 14.43 -2.95
C GLN A 38 10.15 13.29 -2.87
N TYR A 39 10.36 12.36 -1.94
CA TYR A 39 9.54 11.15 -1.82
C TYR A 39 8.27 11.37 -1.02
N ASP A 40 8.29 12.35 -0.12
CA ASP A 40 7.15 12.78 0.66
C ASP A 40 7.11 14.32 0.67
N ALA A 41 6.08 14.88 0.05
CA ALA A 41 5.92 16.31 -0.06
C ALA A 41 5.40 16.94 1.24
N ASP A 42 4.62 16.20 2.01
CA ASP A 42 4.00 16.66 3.26
C ASP A 42 5.07 16.75 4.36
N LEU A 43 5.92 15.72 4.45
CA LEU A 43 7.05 15.69 5.37
C LEU A 43 8.31 16.38 4.82
N GLN A 44 8.29 16.81 3.57
CA GLN A 44 9.43 17.40 2.84
C GLN A 44 10.69 16.51 2.87
N ILE A 45 10.51 15.21 2.63
CA ILE A 45 11.59 14.21 2.72
C ILE A 45 11.95 13.64 1.35
N PRO A 46 13.23 13.63 1.00
CA PRO A 46 14.36 14.34 1.65
C PRO A 46 14.28 15.84 1.45
N LYS A 47 14.99 16.61 2.30
CA LYS A 47 15.06 18.07 2.21
C LYS A 47 15.71 18.55 0.90
N ASN A 48 16.71 17.80 0.41
CA ASN A 48 17.37 18.07 -0.86
C ASN A 48 17.08 16.95 -1.84
N TYR A 49 16.78 17.30 -3.08
CA TYR A 49 16.50 16.34 -4.15
C TYR A 49 16.97 16.87 -5.51
N LEU A 50 17.17 15.95 -6.46
CA LEU A 50 17.70 16.27 -7.79
C LEU A 50 16.61 16.62 -8.80
N THR A 51 15.43 16.04 -8.64
CA THR A 51 14.33 16.20 -9.60
C THR A 51 13.02 16.41 -8.83
N GLU A 52 12.18 17.32 -9.31
CA GLU A 52 10.83 17.51 -8.77
C GLU A 52 10.03 16.22 -8.86
N PRO A 53 9.20 15.90 -7.84
CA PRO A 53 8.31 14.76 -7.90
C PRO A 53 7.30 14.94 -9.05
N PRO A 54 6.89 13.84 -9.70
CA PRO A 54 5.89 13.92 -10.75
C PRO A 54 4.56 14.44 -10.19
N LYS A 55 3.99 15.43 -10.84
CA LYS A 55 2.65 15.93 -10.52
C LYS A 55 1.61 15.11 -11.27
N ILE A 56 1.18 14.00 -10.68
CA ILE A 56 0.17 13.12 -11.25
C ILE A 56 -1.21 13.74 -11.02
N LYS A 57 -1.98 13.88 -12.09
CA LYS A 57 -3.34 14.42 -12.08
C LYS A 57 -4.25 13.51 -12.89
N ASN A 58 -5.55 13.67 -12.70
CA ASN A 58 -6.59 12.90 -13.39
C ASN A 58 -6.40 11.38 -13.15
N THR A 59 -6.14 11.01 -11.90
CA THR A 59 -6.16 9.61 -11.50
C THR A 59 -7.59 9.08 -11.58
N LEU A 60 -7.74 7.75 -11.66
CA LEU A 60 -9.08 7.15 -11.75
C LEU A 60 -9.96 7.59 -10.57
N THR A 61 -9.45 7.51 -9.33
CA THR A 61 -10.19 7.94 -8.14
C THR A 61 -10.57 9.42 -8.20
N GLU A 62 -9.66 10.30 -8.65
CA GLU A 62 -9.99 11.73 -8.83
C GLU A 62 -11.18 11.92 -9.78
N GLU A 63 -11.22 11.19 -10.90
CA GLU A 63 -12.32 11.26 -11.85
C GLU A 63 -13.61 10.61 -11.30
N LEU A 64 -13.50 9.49 -10.60
CA LEU A 64 -14.65 8.84 -9.96
C LEU A 64 -15.29 9.74 -8.90
N CYS A 65 -14.48 10.39 -8.05
CA CYS A 65 -14.97 11.37 -7.06
C CYS A 65 -15.70 12.56 -7.71
N LYS A 66 -15.17 13.10 -8.83
CA LYS A 66 -15.85 14.18 -9.59
C LYS A 66 -17.23 13.79 -10.09
N HIS A 67 -17.47 12.50 -10.28
CA HIS A 67 -18.75 11.95 -10.74
C HIS A 67 -19.63 11.39 -9.60
N GLY A 68 -19.22 11.57 -8.34
CA GLY A 68 -19.98 11.12 -7.17
C GLY A 68 -19.99 9.59 -7.00
N ILE A 69 -19.00 8.89 -7.56
CA ILE A 69 -18.87 7.44 -7.50
C ILE A 69 -18.26 7.04 -6.13
N ARG A 70 -18.95 6.15 -5.43
CA ARG A 70 -18.51 5.67 -4.12
C ARG A 70 -17.52 4.53 -4.28
N GLU A 71 -16.34 4.68 -3.69
CA GLU A 71 -15.24 3.75 -3.82
C GLU A 71 -14.97 2.97 -2.52
N TYR A 72 -14.57 1.71 -2.69
CA TYR A 72 -14.04 0.88 -1.62
C TYR A 72 -12.69 0.28 -2.04
N ALA A 73 -11.67 0.46 -1.22
CA ALA A 73 -10.35 -0.11 -1.44
C ALA A 73 -9.94 -0.92 -0.21
N ILE A 74 -9.55 -2.17 -0.41
CA ILE A 74 -9.12 -3.07 0.66
C ILE A 74 -7.86 -3.81 0.28
N SER A 75 -6.94 -3.92 1.21
CA SER A 75 -5.79 -4.83 1.12
C SER A 75 -5.21 -5.08 2.50
N GLU A 76 -4.36 -6.09 2.58
CA GLU A 76 -3.48 -6.31 3.73
C GLU A 76 -2.40 -5.23 3.81
N THR A 77 -1.85 -4.97 5.01
CA THR A 77 -0.82 -3.96 5.29
C THR A 77 0.27 -3.90 4.22
N GLN A 78 0.75 -5.05 3.74
CA GLN A 78 1.85 -5.15 2.77
C GLN A 78 1.56 -4.51 1.40
N LYS A 79 0.28 -4.41 1.02
CA LYS A 79 -0.15 -3.84 -0.26
C LYS A 79 -1.23 -2.76 -0.11
N TYR A 80 -1.53 -2.33 1.12
CA TYR A 80 -2.48 -1.26 1.37
C TYR A 80 -2.11 0.03 0.63
N GLY A 81 -0.85 0.44 0.70
CA GLY A 81 -0.36 1.59 -0.05
C GLY A 81 -0.50 1.46 -1.57
N HIS A 82 -0.54 0.24 -2.11
CA HIS A 82 -0.71 0.02 -3.55
C HIS A 82 -2.14 0.28 -4.03
N VAL A 83 -3.13 0.02 -3.17
CA VAL A 83 -4.55 0.28 -3.48
C VAL A 83 -5.03 1.66 -3.01
N THR A 84 -4.18 2.44 -2.36
CA THR A 84 -4.48 3.79 -1.86
C THR A 84 -3.48 4.82 -2.38
N TYR A 85 -2.35 4.99 -1.73
CA TYR A 85 -1.33 6.00 -2.01
C TYR A 85 -0.83 5.96 -3.46
N PHE A 86 -0.30 4.80 -3.91
CA PHE A 86 0.24 4.68 -5.27
C PHE A 86 -0.85 4.75 -6.34
N TRP A 87 -2.01 4.16 -6.06
CA TRP A 87 -3.18 4.24 -6.92
C TRP A 87 -3.61 5.70 -7.17
N ASN A 88 -3.52 6.53 -6.15
CA ASN A 88 -3.90 7.94 -6.18
C ASN A 88 -2.75 8.86 -6.66
N GLY A 89 -1.74 8.31 -7.30
CA GLY A 89 -0.63 9.11 -7.85
C GLY A 89 0.32 9.66 -6.80
N ASN A 90 0.61 8.87 -5.77
CA ASN A 90 1.44 9.22 -4.61
C ASN A 90 0.79 10.30 -3.71
N ARG A 91 -0.52 10.25 -3.57
CA ARG A 91 -1.28 11.10 -2.68
C ARG A 91 -1.75 10.30 -1.47
N SER A 92 -1.43 10.77 -0.27
CA SER A 92 -1.82 10.15 1.00
C SER A 92 -3.25 10.49 1.40
N GLU A 93 -3.69 11.71 1.11
CA GLU A 93 -5.04 12.17 1.42
C GLU A 93 -6.05 11.67 0.39
N LYS A 94 -7.27 11.40 0.83
CA LYS A 94 -8.40 11.15 -0.05
C LYS A 94 -8.75 12.39 -0.86
N PHE A 95 -9.35 12.20 -2.03
CA PHE A 95 -9.96 13.29 -2.80
C PHE A 95 -11.28 13.72 -2.19
N ASP A 96 -12.08 12.76 -1.68
CA ASP A 96 -13.34 13.00 -0.99
C ASP A 96 -13.57 11.98 0.13
N GLU A 97 -13.58 12.43 1.39
CA GLU A 97 -13.78 11.58 2.57
C GLU A 97 -15.15 10.89 2.62
N THR A 98 -16.13 11.42 1.90
CA THR A 98 -17.50 10.88 1.87
C THR A 98 -17.70 9.82 0.81
N LEU A 99 -16.84 9.81 -0.21
CA LEU A 99 -16.94 8.90 -1.35
C LEU A 99 -15.92 7.74 -1.28
N GLU A 100 -14.81 7.91 -0.57
CA GLU A 100 -13.72 6.94 -0.53
C GLU A 100 -13.68 6.20 0.81
N THR A 101 -13.82 4.90 0.76
CA THR A 101 -13.63 4.00 1.92
C THR A 101 -12.36 3.16 1.73
N TYR A 102 -11.41 3.29 2.63
CA TYR A 102 -10.15 2.54 2.61
C TYR A 102 -10.05 1.66 3.84
N VAL A 103 -9.80 0.37 3.62
CA VAL A 103 -9.72 -0.64 4.67
C VAL A 103 -8.37 -1.35 4.61
N GLU A 104 -7.66 -1.30 5.71
CA GLU A 104 -6.45 -2.07 5.93
C GLU A 104 -6.78 -3.30 6.78
N VAL A 105 -6.39 -4.48 6.29
CA VAL A 105 -6.40 -5.71 7.07
C VAL A 105 -4.99 -5.92 7.63
N PRO A 106 -4.79 -5.83 8.96
CA PRO A 106 -3.45 -5.93 9.54
C PRO A 106 -2.76 -7.26 9.22
N SER A 107 -1.54 -7.19 8.69
CA SER A 107 -0.71 -8.38 8.45
C SER A 107 -0.29 -9.05 9.75
N ASP A 108 -0.14 -10.37 9.73
CA ASP A 108 0.47 -11.08 10.83
C ASP A 108 1.98 -10.82 10.92
N VAL A 109 2.50 -10.77 12.14
CA VAL A 109 3.93 -10.59 12.40
C VAL A 109 4.63 -11.96 12.40
N VAL A 110 4.61 -12.62 11.23
CA VAL A 110 5.28 -13.91 10.99
C VAL A 110 5.90 -13.91 9.60
N PRO A 111 6.96 -14.71 9.34
CA PRO A 111 7.47 -14.91 7.99
C PRO A 111 6.39 -15.41 7.03
N PHE A 112 6.35 -14.86 5.81
CA PHE A 112 5.27 -15.16 4.86
C PHE A 112 5.24 -16.60 4.39
N ASP A 113 6.36 -17.31 4.36
CA ASP A 113 6.44 -18.74 4.05
C ASP A 113 5.85 -19.64 5.15
N GLN A 114 5.76 -19.14 6.38
CA GLN A 114 5.12 -19.86 7.49
C GLN A 114 3.59 -19.68 7.51
N ARG A 115 3.08 -18.65 6.84
CA ARG A 115 1.64 -18.36 6.72
C ARG A 115 1.30 -17.86 5.31
N PRO A 116 1.46 -18.73 4.27
CA PRO A 116 1.37 -18.28 2.87
C PRO A 116 -0.04 -17.85 2.44
N TRP A 117 -1.10 -18.27 3.13
CA TRP A 117 -2.47 -17.77 2.90
C TRP A 117 -2.66 -16.34 3.38
N MET A 118 -1.74 -15.80 4.22
CA MET A 118 -1.76 -14.44 4.73
C MET A 118 -3.15 -14.04 5.25
N LYS A 119 -3.70 -12.92 4.84
CA LYS A 119 -5.04 -12.44 5.19
C LYS A 119 -6.05 -12.55 4.03
N ALA A 120 -5.83 -13.47 3.10
CA ALA A 120 -6.71 -13.63 1.94
C ALA A 120 -8.17 -13.89 2.34
N ALA A 121 -8.41 -14.70 3.37
CA ALA A 121 -9.76 -15.00 3.83
C ALA A 121 -10.44 -13.76 4.43
N GLU A 122 -9.76 -13.04 5.32
CA GLU A 122 -10.29 -11.83 5.96
C GLU A 122 -10.54 -10.69 4.97
N ILE A 123 -9.67 -10.54 3.96
CA ILE A 123 -9.89 -9.59 2.85
C ILE A 123 -11.15 -10.00 2.10
N THR A 124 -11.29 -11.29 1.77
CA THR A 124 -12.43 -11.82 1.00
C THR A 124 -13.74 -11.65 1.74
N ASP A 125 -13.78 -11.92 3.04
CA ASP A 125 -15.00 -11.76 3.85
C ASP A 125 -15.49 -10.30 3.79
N GLN A 126 -14.61 -9.33 4.00
CA GLN A 126 -14.95 -7.91 3.93
C GLN A 126 -15.26 -7.44 2.50
N LEU A 127 -14.63 -8.04 1.50
CA LEU A 127 -14.87 -7.71 0.10
C LEU A 127 -16.26 -8.19 -0.34
N CYS A 128 -16.65 -9.42 -0.01
CA CYS A 128 -17.98 -9.95 -0.27
C CYS A 128 -19.05 -9.12 0.45
N GLU A 129 -18.84 -8.78 1.73
CA GLU A 129 -19.75 -7.89 2.47
C GLU A 129 -19.90 -6.52 1.78
N ALA A 130 -18.81 -5.94 1.28
CA ALA A 130 -18.84 -4.66 0.57
C ALA A 130 -19.64 -4.77 -0.74
N ILE A 131 -19.47 -5.86 -1.50
CA ILE A 131 -20.19 -6.13 -2.76
C ILE A 131 -21.69 -6.30 -2.46
N GLU A 132 -22.03 -7.20 -1.55
CA GLU A 132 -23.43 -7.52 -1.20
C GLU A 132 -24.19 -6.31 -0.60
N SER A 133 -23.47 -5.40 0.05
CA SER A 133 -24.07 -4.20 0.65
C SER A 133 -24.68 -3.25 -0.37
N GLY A 134 -24.23 -3.27 -1.63
CA GLY A 134 -24.62 -2.32 -2.67
C GLY A 134 -24.27 -0.86 -2.36
N LYS A 135 -23.40 -0.62 -1.36
CA LYS A 135 -23.02 0.73 -0.94
C LYS A 135 -22.00 1.39 -1.86
N TYR A 136 -21.23 0.59 -2.59
CA TYR A 136 -20.08 1.05 -3.37
C TYR A 136 -20.32 0.79 -4.85
N ASP A 137 -19.91 1.73 -5.66
CA ASP A 137 -20.05 1.68 -7.11
C ASP A 137 -18.78 1.19 -7.79
N PHE A 138 -17.63 1.36 -7.11
CA PHE A 138 -16.32 0.87 -7.55
C PHE A 138 -15.56 0.26 -6.38
N ILE A 139 -15.16 -1.00 -6.54
CA ILE A 139 -14.46 -1.76 -5.50
C ILE A 139 -13.12 -2.25 -6.06
N ARG A 140 -12.03 -2.05 -5.30
CA ARG A 140 -10.70 -2.56 -5.66
C ARG A 140 -10.03 -3.25 -4.49
N THR A 141 -9.28 -4.29 -4.81
CA THR A 141 -8.50 -5.04 -3.83
C THR A 141 -7.14 -5.45 -4.40
N ASN A 142 -6.24 -5.82 -3.51
CA ASN A 142 -5.00 -6.49 -3.84
C ASN A 142 -4.77 -7.63 -2.84
N TYR A 143 -4.56 -8.84 -3.35
CA TYR A 143 -4.10 -9.99 -2.57
C TYR A 143 -2.57 -10.07 -2.67
N PRO A 144 -1.82 -9.85 -1.59
CA PRO A 144 -0.38 -9.74 -1.66
C PRO A 144 0.36 -11.08 -1.72
N ASN A 145 -0.35 -12.20 -1.57
CA ASN A 145 0.20 -13.54 -1.39
C ASN A 145 1.27 -13.92 -2.43
N GLY A 146 0.95 -13.80 -3.73
CA GLY A 146 1.87 -14.18 -4.79
C GLY A 146 3.19 -13.43 -4.76
N ASP A 147 3.15 -12.13 -4.47
CA ASP A 147 4.33 -11.28 -4.37
C ASP A 147 5.10 -11.51 -3.06
N MET A 148 4.42 -11.40 -1.91
CA MET A 148 5.08 -11.44 -0.61
C MET A 148 5.64 -12.83 -0.29
N VAL A 149 4.88 -13.88 -0.57
CA VAL A 149 5.34 -15.25 -0.36
C VAL A 149 6.39 -15.63 -1.40
N GLY A 150 6.23 -15.21 -2.66
CA GLY A 150 7.22 -15.42 -3.72
C GLY A 150 8.59 -14.84 -3.39
N HIS A 151 8.65 -13.71 -2.70
CA HIS A 151 9.89 -13.10 -2.24
C HIS A 151 10.65 -13.92 -1.18
N THR A 152 10.02 -14.89 -0.53
CA THR A 152 10.70 -15.79 0.42
C THR A 152 11.59 -16.82 -0.28
N GLY A 153 11.39 -17.08 -1.57
CA GLY A 153 12.07 -18.12 -2.34
C GLY A 153 11.54 -19.55 -2.08
N SER A 154 10.52 -19.71 -1.23
CA SER A 154 9.89 -21.01 -0.97
C SER A 154 8.84 -21.32 -2.03
N LEU A 155 9.15 -22.21 -2.97
CA LEU A 155 8.22 -22.63 -4.01
C LEU A 155 6.93 -23.24 -3.43
N GLN A 156 7.07 -24.10 -2.41
CA GLN A 156 5.94 -24.77 -1.76
C GLN A 156 4.97 -23.75 -1.12
N ALA A 157 5.51 -22.79 -0.38
CA ALA A 157 4.71 -21.74 0.22
C ALA A 157 4.07 -20.85 -0.87
N THR A 158 4.79 -20.55 -1.95
CA THR A 158 4.25 -19.74 -3.06
C THR A 158 3.06 -20.42 -3.73
N ILE A 159 3.11 -21.74 -3.96
CA ILE A 159 1.98 -22.51 -4.49
C ILE A 159 0.77 -22.35 -3.57
N ILE A 160 0.93 -22.59 -2.27
CA ILE A 160 -0.17 -22.44 -1.28
C ILE A 160 -0.72 -20.99 -1.28
N GLY A 161 0.16 -20.00 -1.37
CA GLY A 161 -0.25 -18.60 -1.43
C GLY A 161 -1.10 -18.28 -2.65
N VAL A 162 -0.74 -18.79 -3.82
CA VAL A 162 -1.50 -18.60 -5.07
C VAL A 162 -2.83 -19.37 -5.03
N GLU A 163 -2.82 -20.61 -4.56
CA GLU A 163 -4.06 -21.41 -4.39
C GLU A 163 -5.04 -20.75 -3.40
N SER A 164 -4.52 -20.13 -2.35
CA SER A 164 -5.36 -19.37 -1.40
C SER A 164 -6.06 -18.19 -2.07
N VAL A 165 -5.38 -17.50 -2.99
CA VAL A 165 -5.97 -16.40 -3.78
C VAL A 165 -7.01 -16.95 -4.77
N ASP A 166 -6.75 -18.10 -5.40
CA ASP A 166 -7.71 -18.73 -6.33
C ASP A 166 -9.03 -19.06 -5.62
N LEU A 167 -8.94 -19.66 -4.42
CA LEU A 167 -10.12 -19.94 -3.59
C LEU A 167 -10.84 -18.65 -3.15
N ALA A 168 -10.09 -17.61 -2.81
CA ALA A 168 -10.63 -16.30 -2.47
C ALA A 168 -11.41 -15.69 -3.63
N LEU A 169 -10.83 -15.73 -4.85
CA LEU A 169 -11.45 -15.19 -6.05
C LEU A 169 -12.74 -15.95 -6.42
N ALA A 170 -12.79 -17.27 -6.23
CA ALA A 170 -14.01 -18.05 -6.46
C ALA A 170 -15.17 -17.50 -5.62
N ARG A 171 -14.94 -17.22 -4.35
CA ARG A 171 -15.96 -16.63 -3.45
C ARG A 171 -16.39 -15.22 -3.89
N VAL A 172 -15.43 -14.38 -4.31
CA VAL A 172 -15.73 -13.02 -4.77
C VAL A 172 -16.57 -13.02 -6.05
N ILE A 173 -16.34 -13.99 -6.95
CA ILE A 173 -17.10 -14.09 -8.20
C ILE A 173 -18.54 -14.57 -7.94
N GLU A 174 -18.76 -15.31 -6.87
CA GLU A 174 -20.10 -15.79 -6.49
C GLU A 174 -20.94 -14.73 -5.74
N SER A 175 -20.28 -13.70 -5.17
CA SER A 175 -20.92 -12.55 -4.49
C SER A 175 -21.48 -11.56 -5.48
#